data_d679dc533af9f6ddab0f897408776455
#
_entry.id   d679dc533af9f6ddab0f897408776455
#
_cell.length_a   1.000
_cell.length_b   1.000
_cell.length_c   1.000
_cell.angle_alpha   90.00
_cell.angle_beta   90.00
_cell.angle_gamma   90.00
#
_symmetry.space_group_name_H-M   'P 1'
#
loop_
_entity.id
_entity.type
_entity.pdbx_description
1 polymer ?
#
loop_
_entity_poly.entity_id
_entity_poly.type
_entity_poly.pdbx_seq_one_letter_code
_entity_poly.pdbx_strand_id
1 'polypeptide(L)'
;MKNKKLLKMQELSRATGVSGGTIRYYVQKGILPKPLKTHKNMAYYDESYIERIRAIKELQKKRYLPLNIIKRITGSGSLSIDAEQRQILKEMERPLFDDALMNGNTPPMDRDELAAHTGIQAEHIRTLESMGMIEADDEGRFDRECIRLAEIVAEIRAIGLTEELEFQVEHLQIHMDLMEFLARKEIEIFTKRIARKGMSPGQINRLAQDAINTLNKMLPILHRRMVRRVTEELG
;
A
#
# COMPACT_ATOMS: atom_id res chain seq x y z
N MET A 1 -26.82 12.25 -16.57
CA MET A 1 -25.38 12.15 -17.01
C MET A 1 -24.70 13.43 -16.56
N LYS A 2 -23.77 13.37 -15.55
CA LYS A 2 -23.02 14.54 -15.10
C LYS A 2 -22.09 14.99 -16.22
N ASN A 3 -22.23 16.24 -16.66
CA ASN A 3 -21.37 16.88 -17.66
C ASN A 3 -19.94 16.90 -17.10
N LYS A 4 -19.09 15.97 -17.52
CA LYS A 4 -17.66 15.94 -17.11
C LYS A 4 -16.98 17.12 -17.77
N LYS A 5 -16.53 18.07 -16.99
CA LYS A 5 -15.73 19.20 -17.45
C LYS A 5 -14.43 18.69 -18.07
N LEU A 6 -14.20 19.00 -19.32
CA LEU A 6 -12.99 18.63 -20.05
C LEU A 6 -11.99 19.78 -20.03
N LEU A 7 -10.77 19.48 -19.62
CA LEU A 7 -9.67 20.44 -19.49
C LEU A 7 -8.70 20.31 -20.66
N LYS A 8 -8.17 21.43 -21.14
CA LYS A 8 -7.02 21.46 -22.05
C LYS A 8 -5.72 21.27 -21.27
N MET A 9 -4.63 20.89 -21.95
CA MET A 9 -3.32 20.68 -21.34
C MET A 9 -2.85 21.87 -20.48
N GLN A 10 -3.07 23.10 -20.93
CA GLN A 10 -2.67 24.30 -20.18
C GLN A 10 -3.47 24.47 -18.88
N GLU A 11 -4.76 24.18 -18.91
CA GLU A 11 -5.63 24.25 -17.73
C GLU A 11 -5.25 23.17 -16.71
N LEU A 12 -5.00 21.94 -17.19
CA LEU A 12 -4.55 20.84 -16.35
C LEU A 12 -3.18 21.12 -15.71
N SER A 13 -2.24 21.65 -16.50
CA SER A 13 -0.92 22.06 -16.02
C SER A 13 -1.01 23.13 -14.93
N ARG A 14 -1.87 24.14 -15.14
CA ARG A 14 -2.11 25.20 -14.15
C ARG A 14 -2.76 24.66 -12.87
N ALA A 15 -3.75 23.77 -12.99
CA ALA A 15 -4.49 23.21 -11.85
C ALA A 15 -3.64 22.25 -10.98
N THR A 16 -2.60 21.64 -11.58
CA THR A 16 -1.77 20.64 -10.90
C THR A 16 -0.37 21.14 -10.55
N GLY A 17 0.07 22.28 -11.14
CA GLY A 17 1.44 22.77 -11.01
C GLY A 17 2.48 21.84 -11.68
N VAL A 18 2.06 20.98 -12.62
CA VAL A 18 2.92 20.05 -13.34
C VAL A 18 3.04 20.47 -14.80
N SER A 19 4.25 20.47 -15.35
CA SER A 19 4.47 20.86 -16.75
C SER A 19 3.74 19.95 -17.73
N GLY A 20 3.24 20.51 -18.84
CA GLY A 20 2.60 19.71 -19.87
C GLY A 20 3.52 18.62 -20.46
N GLY A 21 4.85 18.82 -20.42
CA GLY A 21 5.85 17.81 -20.78
C GLY A 21 5.80 16.61 -19.83
N THR A 22 5.80 16.87 -18.53
CA THR A 22 5.70 15.84 -17.49
C THR A 22 4.36 15.09 -17.55
N ILE A 23 3.26 15.79 -17.79
CA ILE A 23 1.94 15.15 -17.95
C ILE A 23 1.95 14.21 -19.17
N ARG A 24 2.49 14.64 -20.31
CA ARG A 24 2.65 13.77 -21.49
C ARG A 24 3.52 12.56 -21.19
N TYR A 25 4.60 12.74 -20.47
CA TYR A 25 5.47 11.65 -20.05
C TYR A 25 4.72 10.63 -19.17
N TYR A 26 3.90 11.08 -18.22
CA TYR A 26 3.08 10.19 -17.40
C TYR A 26 2.06 9.39 -18.24
N VAL A 27 1.44 10.04 -19.23
CA VAL A 27 0.55 9.35 -20.17
C VAL A 27 1.31 8.33 -21.02
N GLN A 28 2.47 8.71 -21.56
CA GLN A 28 3.31 7.83 -22.38
C GLN A 28 3.79 6.62 -21.60
N LYS A 29 4.17 6.79 -20.35
CA LYS A 29 4.57 5.71 -19.45
C LYS A 29 3.39 4.89 -18.91
N GLY A 30 2.15 5.31 -19.22
CA GLY A 30 0.93 4.63 -18.77
C GLY A 30 0.69 4.77 -17.26
N ILE A 31 1.21 5.81 -16.62
CA ILE A 31 0.93 6.20 -15.24
C ILE A 31 -0.42 6.93 -15.19
N LEU A 32 -0.69 7.74 -16.18
CA LEU A 32 -2.00 8.34 -16.43
C LEU A 32 -2.71 7.63 -17.58
N PRO A 33 -4.03 7.56 -17.58
CA PRO A 33 -4.79 7.02 -18.69
C PRO A 33 -4.56 7.80 -19.98
N LYS A 34 -4.98 7.26 -21.11
CA LYS A 34 -4.92 8.00 -22.40
C LYS A 34 -6.00 9.08 -22.42
N PRO A 35 -5.66 10.33 -22.81
CA PRO A 35 -6.62 11.42 -22.90
C PRO A 35 -7.61 11.22 -24.07
N LEU A 36 -8.74 11.91 -24.00
CA LEU A 36 -9.69 11.95 -25.10
C LEU A 36 -9.10 12.80 -26.23
N LYS A 37 -8.82 12.17 -27.36
CA LYS A 37 -8.36 12.86 -28.57
C LYS A 37 -9.54 13.19 -29.45
N THR A 38 -9.77 14.48 -29.74
CA THR A 38 -10.82 14.92 -30.66
C THR A 38 -10.28 15.21 -32.07
N HIS A 39 -8.99 15.57 -32.21
CA HIS A 39 -8.27 15.78 -33.46
C HIS A 39 -6.79 15.42 -33.29
N LYS A 40 -6.05 15.38 -34.43
CA LYS A 40 -4.64 14.96 -34.50
C LYS A 40 -3.73 15.66 -33.46
N ASN A 41 -4.07 16.90 -33.05
CA ASN A 41 -3.29 17.73 -32.14
C ASN A 41 -4.04 18.22 -30.89
N MET A 42 -5.28 17.78 -30.65
CA MET A 42 -6.07 18.23 -29.51
C MET A 42 -6.43 17.07 -28.59
N ALA A 43 -5.94 17.14 -27.36
CA ALA A 43 -6.24 16.19 -26.29
C ALA A 43 -6.98 16.90 -25.15
N TYR A 44 -8.01 16.25 -24.64
CA TYR A 44 -8.82 16.72 -23.51
C TYR A 44 -8.70 15.75 -22.36
N TYR A 45 -8.69 16.29 -21.15
CA TYR A 45 -8.47 15.60 -19.88
C TYR A 45 -9.68 15.84 -18.98
N ASP A 46 -10.24 14.81 -18.39
CA ASP A 46 -11.30 14.99 -17.40
C ASP A 46 -10.74 15.39 -16.01
N GLU A 47 -11.60 15.84 -15.12
CA GLU A 47 -11.18 16.33 -13.79
C GLU A 47 -10.44 15.27 -12.94
N SER A 48 -10.65 13.98 -13.19
CA SER A 48 -9.95 12.91 -12.46
C SER A 48 -8.43 12.95 -12.67
N TYR A 49 -7.96 13.57 -13.76
CA TYR A 49 -6.53 13.78 -13.95
C TYR A 49 -5.88 14.68 -12.91
N ILE A 50 -6.60 15.67 -12.38
CA ILE A 50 -6.09 16.55 -11.32
C ILE A 50 -5.79 15.74 -10.07
N GLU A 51 -6.74 14.93 -9.63
CA GLU A 51 -6.57 14.08 -8.44
C GLU A 51 -5.45 13.06 -8.63
N ARG A 52 -5.41 12.39 -9.79
CA ARG A 52 -4.35 11.43 -10.12
C ARG A 52 -2.96 12.06 -10.14
N ILE A 53 -2.81 13.24 -10.75
CA ILE A 53 -1.51 13.95 -10.80
C ILE A 53 -1.09 14.40 -9.41
N ARG A 54 -2.02 14.88 -8.59
CA ARG A 54 -1.73 15.25 -7.19
C ARG A 54 -1.26 14.03 -6.39
N ALA A 55 -1.95 12.91 -6.51
CA ALA A 55 -1.56 11.66 -5.87
C ALA A 55 -0.16 11.19 -6.33
N ILE A 56 0.14 11.24 -7.63
CA ILE A 56 1.47 10.91 -8.17
C ILE A 56 2.54 11.82 -7.55
N LYS A 57 2.30 13.13 -7.49
CA LYS A 57 3.24 14.08 -6.87
C LYS A 57 3.44 13.83 -5.39
N GLU A 58 2.39 13.49 -4.69
CA GLU A 58 2.45 13.16 -3.27
C GLU A 58 3.28 11.90 -3.05
N LEU A 59 3.03 10.83 -3.80
CA LEU A 59 3.81 9.61 -3.77
C LEU A 59 5.29 9.82 -4.12
N GLN A 60 5.58 10.71 -5.07
CA GLN A 60 6.97 11.05 -5.40
C GLN A 60 7.65 11.92 -4.34
N LYS A 61 6.96 12.93 -3.80
CA LYS A 61 7.55 13.95 -2.94
C LYS A 61 7.58 13.52 -1.47
N LYS A 62 6.51 12.90 -0.97
CA LYS A 62 6.39 12.50 0.43
C LYS A 62 6.85 11.06 0.69
N ARG A 63 6.73 10.17 -0.30
CA ARG A 63 6.96 8.73 -0.15
C ARG A 63 8.15 8.21 -0.95
N TYR A 64 8.88 9.07 -1.64
CA TYR A 64 10.09 8.76 -2.43
C TYR A 64 9.94 7.57 -3.40
N LEU A 65 8.70 7.25 -3.82
CA LEU A 65 8.44 6.09 -4.67
C LEU A 65 8.88 6.34 -6.12
N PRO A 66 9.64 5.42 -6.73
CA PRO A 66 9.96 5.47 -8.15
C PRO A 66 8.71 5.42 -9.03
N LEU A 67 8.73 6.09 -10.18
CA LEU A 67 7.59 6.16 -11.10
C LEU A 67 7.05 4.81 -11.57
N ASN A 68 7.91 3.80 -11.71
CA ASN A 68 7.50 2.44 -12.06
C ASN A 68 6.67 1.78 -10.94
N ILE A 69 6.98 2.05 -9.68
CA ILE A 69 6.19 1.59 -8.52
C ILE A 69 4.89 2.39 -8.46
N ILE A 70 4.95 3.72 -8.57
CA ILE A 70 3.75 4.56 -8.63
C ILE A 70 2.80 4.09 -9.74
N LYS A 71 3.32 3.79 -10.93
CA LYS A 71 2.53 3.23 -12.02
C LYS A 71 1.82 1.93 -11.62
N ARG A 72 2.51 1.05 -10.90
CA ARG A 72 1.95 -0.23 -10.44
C ARG A 72 0.86 0.00 -9.38
N ILE A 73 1.07 0.91 -8.45
CA ILE A 73 0.12 1.25 -7.38
C ILE A 73 -1.10 1.99 -7.97
N THR A 74 -0.89 3.05 -8.75
CA THR A 74 -1.98 3.88 -9.32
C THR A 74 -2.69 3.22 -10.49
N GLY A 75 -1.99 2.40 -11.26
CA GLY A 75 -2.55 1.60 -12.36
C GLY A 75 -3.34 0.39 -11.89
N SER A 76 -3.19 0.04 -10.63
CA SER A 76 -4.03 -0.95 -9.94
C SER A 76 -5.31 -0.25 -9.43
N GLY A 77 -6.05 0.46 -10.29
CA GLY A 77 -7.37 0.99 -9.93
C GLY A 77 -8.12 -0.04 -9.08
N SER A 78 -9.09 0.39 -8.25
CA SER A 78 -9.84 -0.45 -7.32
C SER A 78 -9.90 -1.90 -7.82
N LEU A 79 -9.54 -2.87 -6.98
CA LEU A 79 -9.60 -4.29 -7.34
C LEU A 79 -10.88 -4.52 -8.14
N SER A 80 -10.76 -4.66 -9.46
CA SER A 80 -11.89 -5.00 -10.32
C SER A 80 -12.18 -6.48 -10.09
N ILE A 81 -12.84 -6.74 -8.96
CA ILE A 81 -13.26 -8.07 -8.55
C ILE A 81 -14.69 -8.25 -9.07
N ASP A 82 -14.91 -9.27 -9.89
CA ASP A 82 -16.24 -9.64 -10.33
C ASP A 82 -17.07 -10.27 -9.19
N ALA A 83 -18.33 -10.59 -9.46
CA ALA A 83 -19.25 -11.11 -8.44
C ALA A 83 -18.77 -12.46 -7.88
N GLU A 84 -18.21 -13.33 -8.73
CA GLU A 84 -17.70 -14.65 -8.34
C GLU A 84 -16.47 -14.52 -7.43
N GLN A 85 -15.55 -13.64 -7.78
CA GLN A 85 -14.37 -13.33 -6.96
C GLN A 85 -14.74 -12.73 -5.61
N ARG A 86 -15.78 -11.87 -5.57
CA ARG A 86 -16.31 -11.32 -4.29
C ARG A 86 -16.91 -12.42 -3.42
N GLN A 87 -17.59 -13.39 -4.03
CA GLN A 87 -18.15 -14.52 -3.28
C GLN A 87 -17.03 -15.34 -2.63
N ILE A 88 -15.94 -15.63 -3.37
CA ILE A 88 -14.78 -16.33 -2.85
C ILE A 88 -14.19 -15.59 -1.63
N LEU A 89 -14.03 -14.26 -1.72
CA LEU A 89 -13.49 -13.46 -0.60
C LEU A 89 -14.40 -13.47 0.63
N LYS A 90 -15.73 -13.54 0.44
CA LYS A 90 -16.68 -13.66 1.56
C LYS A 90 -16.62 -15.03 2.23
N GLU A 91 -16.29 -16.06 1.47
CA GLU A 91 -16.17 -17.44 1.94
C GLU A 91 -14.81 -17.72 2.60
N MET A 92 -13.83 -16.84 2.39
CA MET A 92 -12.56 -16.87 3.13
C MET A 92 -12.83 -16.40 4.56
N GLU A 93 -12.86 -17.35 5.50
CA GLU A 93 -13.04 -17.04 6.92
C GLU A 93 -11.90 -16.18 7.47
N ARG A 94 -12.24 -15.30 8.42
CA ARG A 94 -11.31 -14.33 9.01
C ARG A 94 -10.01 -14.88 9.64
N PRO A 95 -9.89 -16.11 10.14
CA PRO A 95 -8.60 -16.60 10.61
C PRO A 95 -7.72 -17.11 9.44
N LEU A 96 -7.44 -16.25 8.46
CA LEU A 96 -6.44 -16.52 7.42
C LEU A 96 -5.00 -16.44 7.95
N PHE A 97 -4.84 -15.92 9.16
CA PHE A 97 -3.53 -15.60 9.72
C PHE A 97 -3.34 -16.44 10.98
N ASP A 98 -2.64 -17.56 10.82
CA ASP A 98 -2.23 -18.37 11.96
C ASP A 98 -1.16 -17.59 12.75
N ASP A 99 -1.37 -17.50 14.05
CA ASP A 99 -0.60 -16.75 15.05
C ASP A 99 0.88 -17.15 15.20
N ALA A 100 1.43 -17.92 14.27
CA ALA A 100 2.81 -18.43 14.37
C ALA A 100 3.89 -17.32 14.44
N LEU A 101 3.58 -16.11 13.94
CA LEU A 101 4.45 -14.94 14.08
C LEU A 101 4.16 -14.16 15.37
N MET A 102 3.10 -14.52 16.06
CA MET A 102 2.53 -13.82 17.20
C MET A 102 2.61 -14.70 18.47
N ASN A 103 3.82 -15.06 18.91
CA ASN A 103 4.00 -15.82 20.15
C ASN A 103 3.72 -14.95 21.38
N GLY A 104 2.69 -15.28 22.16
CA GLY A 104 2.36 -14.66 23.44
C GLY A 104 0.86 -14.32 23.57
N ASN A 105 0.40 -14.11 24.78
CA ASN A 105 -0.97 -13.74 25.14
C ASN A 105 -1.01 -12.28 25.60
N THR A 106 -0.55 -11.34 24.72
CA THR A 106 -0.54 -9.91 25.02
C THR A 106 -1.97 -9.37 24.92
N PRO A 107 -2.56 -8.82 25.98
CA PRO A 107 -3.90 -8.24 25.93
C PRO A 107 -3.89 -6.97 25.06
N PRO A 108 -5.02 -6.60 24.46
CA PRO A 108 -5.15 -5.31 23.77
C PRO A 108 -4.83 -4.15 24.71
N MET A 109 -4.13 -3.14 24.19
CA MET A 109 -3.67 -1.95 24.92
C MET A 109 -4.32 -0.70 24.36
N ASP A 110 -4.61 0.29 25.20
CA ASP A 110 -4.91 1.63 24.74
C ASP A 110 -3.62 2.38 24.31
N ARG A 111 -3.77 3.63 23.86
CA ARG A 111 -2.62 4.40 23.33
C ARG A 111 -1.59 4.70 24.41
N ASP A 112 -2.03 5.00 25.63
CA ASP A 112 -1.14 5.37 26.73
C ASP A 112 -0.42 4.12 27.26
N GLU A 113 -1.11 3.00 27.35
CA GLU A 113 -0.55 1.68 27.68
C GLU A 113 0.48 1.26 26.62
N LEU A 114 0.17 1.44 25.32
CA LEU A 114 1.08 1.12 24.21
C LEU A 114 2.34 2.00 24.24
N ALA A 115 2.18 3.30 24.51
CA ALA A 115 3.31 4.22 24.65
C ALA A 115 4.21 3.82 25.83
N ALA A 116 3.61 3.49 26.98
CA ALA A 116 4.35 3.04 28.16
C ALA A 116 5.06 1.69 27.93
N HIS A 117 4.40 0.77 27.22
CA HIS A 117 4.93 -0.57 26.92
C HIS A 117 6.13 -0.51 25.96
N THR A 118 6.04 0.31 24.91
CA THR A 118 7.05 0.37 23.85
C THR A 118 8.12 1.46 24.06
N GLY A 119 7.83 2.44 24.91
CA GLY A 119 8.68 3.64 25.07
C GLY A 119 8.58 4.62 23.88
N ILE A 120 7.68 4.39 22.93
CA ILE A 120 7.45 5.30 21.80
C ILE A 120 6.61 6.50 22.27
N GLN A 121 6.98 7.69 21.82
CA GLN A 121 6.18 8.89 22.12
C GLN A 121 4.78 8.79 21.50
N ALA A 122 3.76 9.28 22.20
CA ALA A 122 2.38 9.25 21.77
C ALA A 122 2.15 9.90 20.38
N GLU A 123 2.99 10.88 20.01
CA GLU A 123 2.96 11.51 18.69
C GLU A 123 3.35 10.52 17.58
N HIS A 124 4.38 9.71 17.79
CA HIS A 124 4.77 8.68 16.83
C HIS A 124 3.70 7.59 16.69
N ILE A 125 3.03 7.22 17.80
CA ILE A 125 1.88 6.30 17.73
C ILE A 125 0.77 6.88 16.86
N ARG A 126 0.41 8.16 17.04
CA ARG A 126 -0.56 8.83 16.15
C ARG A 126 -0.10 8.86 14.69
N THR A 127 1.19 9.02 14.45
CA THR A 127 1.76 8.95 13.10
C THR A 127 1.57 7.55 12.50
N LEU A 128 1.86 6.48 13.25
CA LEU A 128 1.63 5.10 12.82
C LEU A 128 0.14 4.84 12.49
N GLU A 129 -0.77 5.35 13.32
CA GLU A 129 -2.22 5.30 13.05
C GLU A 129 -2.58 6.05 11.75
N SER A 130 -2.07 7.27 11.58
CA SER A 130 -2.34 8.11 10.39
C SER A 130 -1.81 7.49 9.10
N MET A 131 -0.78 6.66 9.18
CA MET A 131 -0.20 5.89 8.09
C MET A 131 -0.98 4.59 7.81
N GLY A 132 -1.89 4.19 8.71
CA GLY A 132 -2.58 2.90 8.65
C GLY A 132 -1.68 1.71 8.98
N MET A 133 -0.55 1.94 9.68
CA MET A 133 0.35 0.86 10.11
C MET A 133 -0.21 0.13 11.32
N ILE A 134 -0.87 0.85 12.21
CA ILE A 134 -1.65 0.32 13.33
C ILE A 134 -3.04 0.95 13.31
N GLU A 135 -4.04 0.24 13.79
CA GLU A 135 -5.42 0.69 13.85
C GLU A 135 -6.05 0.24 15.16
N ALA A 136 -6.64 1.20 15.89
CA ALA A 136 -7.38 0.89 17.09
C ALA A 136 -8.78 0.37 16.74
N ASP A 137 -9.31 -0.53 17.56
CA ASP A 137 -10.69 -0.97 17.48
C ASP A 137 -11.69 0.13 17.90
N ASP A 138 -12.99 -0.20 17.88
CA ASP A 138 -14.07 0.73 18.27
C ASP A 138 -13.98 1.18 19.74
N GLU A 139 -13.24 0.47 20.57
CA GLU A 139 -13.00 0.78 21.99
C GLU A 139 -11.69 1.58 22.20
N GLY A 140 -10.97 1.89 21.10
CA GLY A 140 -9.70 2.63 21.12
C GLY A 140 -8.51 1.76 21.51
N ARG A 141 -8.60 0.45 21.38
CA ARG A 141 -7.58 -0.50 21.79
C ARG A 141 -6.86 -1.10 20.57
N PHE A 142 -5.56 -1.24 20.70
CA PHE A 142 -4.69 -1.89 19.74
C PHE A 142 -4.57 -3.37 20.03
N ASP A 143 -4.79 -4.18 19.01
CA ASP A 143 -4.61 -5.62 19.09
C ASP A 143 -3.12 -5.99 19.15
N ARG A 144 -2.88 -7.27 19.29
CA ARG A 144 -1.53 -7.82 19.40
C ARG A 144 -0.65 -7.56 18.15
N GLU A 145 -1.23 -7.55 16.97
CA GLU A 145 -0.50 -7.27 15.74
C GLU A 145 -0.02 -5.81 15.71
N CYS A 146 -0.88 -4.89 16.08
CA CYS A 146 -0.57 -3.48 16.24
C CYS A 146 0.51 -3.26 17.31
N ILE A 147 0.40 -3.94 18.47
CA ILE A 147 1.40 -3.87 19.55
C ILE A 147 2.76 -4.34 19.01
N ARG A 148 2.81 -5.48 18.31
CA ARG A 148 4.07 -6.01 17.78
C ARG A 148 4.69 -5.10 16.73
N LEU A 149 3.91 -4.47 15.87
CA LEU A 149 4.40 -3.47 14.92
C LEU A 149 4.99 -2.25 15.64
N ALA A 150 4.35 -1.77 16.69
CA ALA A 150 4.89 -0.68 17.51
C ALA A 150 6.19 -1.08 18.21
N GLU A 151 6.29 -2.29 18.78
CA GLU A 151 7.54 -2.81 19.34
C GLU A 151 8.68 -2.82 18.32
N ILE A 152 8.42 -3.24 17.06
CA ILE A 152 9.43 -3.22 15.99
C ILE A 152 9.86 -1.78 15.69
N VAL A 153 8.96 -0.82 15.71
CA VAL A 153 9.31 0.61 15.55
C VAL A 153 10.18 1.08 16.71
N ALA A 154 9.89 0.64 17.95
CA ALA A 154 10.77 0.92 19.10
C ALA A 154 12.16 0.30 18.91
N GLU A 155 12.26 -0.93 18.43
CA GLU A 155 13.53 -1.58 18.11
C GLU A 155 14.32 -0.79 17.04
N ILE A 156 13.65 -0.29 15.97
CA ILE A 156 14.25 0.55 14.94
C ILE A 156 14.85 1.83 15.55
N ARG A 157 14.16 2.46 16.49
CA ARG A 157 14.65 3.65 17.18
C ARG A 157 15.80 3.33 18.13
N ALA A 158 15.72 2.19 18.82
CA ALA A 158 16.76 1.74 19.75
C ALA A 158 18.11 1.45 19.07
N ILE A 159 18.12 1.03 17.82
CA ILE A 159 19.36 0.86 17.03
C ILE A 159 19.90 2.19 16.46
N GLY A 160 19.28 3.33 16.79
CA GLY A 160 19.77 4.68 16.45
C GLY A 160 19.13 5.29 15.21
N LEU A 161 18.16 4.66 14.56
CA LEU A 161 17.40 5.26 13.45
C LEU A 161 16.35 6.22 14.03
N THR A 162 16.78 7.45 14.32
CA THR A 162 16.00 8.50 14.95
C THR A 162 16.07 9.82 14.15
N GLU A 163 15.34 10.82 14.59
CA GLU A 163 15.33 12.15 14.00
C GLU A 163 16.74 12.80 13.97
N GLU A 164 17.64 12.41 14.86
CA GLU A 164 19.04 12.86 14.86
C GLU A 164 19.79 12.41 13.60
N LEU A 165 19.42 11.27 13.04
CA LEU A 165 19.89 10.77 11.74
C LEU A 165 18.93 11.13 10.60
N GLU A 166 18.07 12.12 10.80
CA GLU A 166 17.02 12.52 9.84
C GLU A 166 16.06 11.38 9.46
N PHE A 167 15.99 10.32 10.29
CA PHE A 167 15.06 9.23 10.09
C PHE A 167 13.75 9.53 10.82
N GLN A 168 12.69 9.70 10.06
CA GLN A 168 11.34 9.94 10.57
C GLN A 168 10.49 8.68 10.43
N VAL A 169 9.52 8.49 11.32
CA VAL A 169 8.60 7.35 11.31
C VAL A 169 7.84 7.27 9.97
N GLU A 170 7.56 8.41 9.35
CA GLU A 170 6.92 8.51 8.03
C GLU A 170 7.72 7.83 6.91
N HIS A 171 9.03 7.64 7.06
CA HIS A 171 9.83 6.90 6.09
C HIS A 171 9.41 5.42 6.00
N LEU A 172 8.78 4.88 7.04
CA LEU A 172 8.23 3.52 7.04
C LEU A 172 7.01 3.36 6.11
N GLN A 173 6.40 4.48 5.66
CA GLN A 173 5.25 4.44 4.75
C GLN A 173 5.54 3.66 3.45
N ILE A 174 6.79 3.64 2.99
CA ILE A 174 7.17 2.87 1.81
C ILE A 174 6.89 1.38 1.97
N HIS A 175 7.07 0.85 3.19
CA HIS A 175 6.79 -0.56 3.49
C HIS A 175 5.29 -0.83 3.40
N MET A 176 4.46 0.05 3.97
CA MET A 176 3.01 -0.04 3.89
C MET A 176 2.52 -0.02 2.44
N ASP A 177 2.98 0.96 1.65
CA ASP A 177 2.58 1.11 0.26
C ASP A 177 2.94 -0.12 -0.60
N LEU A 178 4.13 -0.70 -0.38
CA LEU A 178 4.58 -1.89 -1.09
C LEU A 178 3.84 -3.14 -0.64
N MET A 179 3.59 -3.30 0.66
CA MET A 179 2.85 -4.44 1.19
C MET A 179 1.37 -4.40 0.78
N GLU A 180 0.73 -3.24 0.84
CA GLU A 180 -0.64 -3.10 0.34
C GLU A 180 -0.73 -3.45 -1.16
N PHE A 181 0.20 -2.94 -1.96
CA PHE A 181 0.26 -3.28 -3.38
C PHE A 181 0.44 -4.79 -3.59
N LEU A 182 1.36 -5.42 -2.86
CA LEU A 182 1.64 -6.85 -2.97
C LEU A 182 0.41 -7.67 -2.58
N ALA A 183 -0.18 -7.40 -1.41
CA ALA A 183 -1.36 -8.10 -0.92
C ALA A 183 -2.54 -8.00 -1.90
N ARG A 184 -2.80 -6.79 -2.45
CA ARG A 184 -3.85 -6.61 -3.47
C ARG A 184 -3.60 -7.46 -4.72
N LYS A 185 -2.34 -7.57 -5.15
CA LYS A 185 -1.97 -8.39 -6.33
C LYS A 185 -2.08 -9.88 -6.06
N GLU A 186 -1.67 -10.31 -4.90
CA GLU A 186 -1.80 -11.71 -4.48
C GLU A 186 -3.28 -12.12 -4.40
N ILE A 187 -4.13 -11.31 -3.78
CA ILE A 187 -5.59 -11.54 -3.72
C ILE A 187 -6.19 -11.56 -5.13
N GLU A 188 -5.81 -10.62 -6.00
CA GLU A 188 -6.28 -10.58 -7.39
C GLU A 188 -5.92 -11.86 -8.15
N ILE A 189 -4.66 -12.30 -8.05
CA ILE A 189 -4.18 -13.53 -8.72
C ILE A 189 -4.89 -14.75 -8.14
N PHE A 190 -4.98 -14.85 -6.81
CA PHE A 190 -5.60 -15.96 -6.12
C PHE A 190 -7.07 -16.10 -6.54
N THR A 191 -7.88 -15.05 -6.39
CA THR A 191 -9.30 -15.09 -6.69
C THR A 191 -9.58 -15.39 -8.16
N LYS A 192 -8.84 -14.81 -9.10
CA LYS A 192 -8.96 -15.08 -10.54
C LYS A 192 -8.67 -16.54 -10.91
N ARG A 193 -7.78 -17.21 -10.17
CA ARG A 193 -7.41 -18.60 -10.42
C ARG A 193 -8.38 -19.57 -9.77
N ILE A 194 -8.83 -19.26 -8.57
CA ILE A 194 -9.71 -20.11 -7.77
C ILE A 194 -11.15 -20.11 -8.32
N ALA A 195 -11.68 -18.96 -8.74
CA ALA A 195 -13.01 -18.81 -9.32
C ALA A 195 -13.31 -19.83 -10.43
N ARG A 196 -12.31 -20.28 -11.15
CA ARG A 196 -12.42 -21.20 -12.29
C ARG A 196 -12.32 -22.68 -11.92
N LYS A 197 -12.16 -23.01 -10.62
CA LYS A 197 -11.84 -24.39 -10.20
C LYS A 197 -12.97 -25.15 -9.50
N GLY A 198 -14.10 -24.49 -9.21
CA GLY A 198 -15.23 -25.13 -8.53
C GLY A 198 -14.87 -25.73 -7.16
N MET A 199 -13.93 -25.11 -6.45
CA MET A 199 -13.48 -25.58 -5.14
C MET A 199 -14.53 -25.26 -4.06
N SER A 200 -14.62 -26.12 -3.06
CA SER A 200 -15.47 -25.85 -1.89
C SER A 200 -14.86 -24.74 -1.00
N PRO A 201 -15.68 -24.01 -0.20
CA PRO A 201 -15.19 -22.98 0.73
C PRO A 201 -14.05 -23.45 1.62
N GLY A 202 -14.17 -24.64 2.21
CA GLY A 202 -13.11 -25.19 3.06
C GLY A 202 -11.78 -25.48 2.33
N GLN A 203 -11.86 -25.87 1.05
CA GLN A 203 -10.65 -26.03 0.22
C GLN A 203 -10.02 -24.68 -0.11
N ILE A 204 -10.84 -23.65 -0.38
CA ILE A 204 -10.39 -22.29 -0.66
C ILE A 204 -9.67 -21.72 0.56
N ASN A 205 -10.26 -21.82 1.76
CA ASN A 205 -9.69 -21.32 3.01
C ASN A 205 -8.35 -21.98 3.30
N ARG A 206 -8.26 -23.29 3.24
CA ARG A 206 -7.01 -24.03 3.47
C ARG A 206 -5.92 -23.61 2.48
N LEU A 207 -6.26 -23.57 1.19
CA LEU A 207 -5.30 -23.16 0.16
C LEU A 207 -4.83 -21.71 0.34
N ALA A 208 -5.71 -20.78 0.73
CA ALA A 208 -5.36 -19.40 1.00
C ALA A 208 -4.40 -19.28 2.19
N GLN A 209 -4.70 -19.95 3.29
CA GLN A 209 -3.85 -19.99 4.47
C GLN A 209 -2.46 -20.57 4.17
N ASP A 210 -2.40 -21.73 3.51
CA ASP A 210 -1.15 -22.36 3.14
C ASP A 210 -0.32 -21.48 2.18
N ALA A 211 -0.99 -20.81 1.23
CA ALA A 211 -0.34 -19.90 0.29
C ALA A 211 0.27 -18.69 1.00
N ILE A 212 -0.50 -18.01 1.87
CA ILE A 212 -0.02 -16.85 2.63
C ILE A 212 1.16 -17.24 3.53
N ASN A 213 1.02 -18.32 4.30
CA ASN A 213 2.08 -18.79 5.19
C ASN A 213 3.36 -19.16 4.43
N THR A 214 3.22 -19.71 3.22
CA THR A 214 4.38 -20.06 2.38
C THR A 214 5.02 -18.83 1.74
N LEU A 215 4.23 -17.90 1.21
CA LEU A 215 4.71 -16.65 0.63
C LEU A 215 5.42 -15.77 1.67
N ASN A 216 4.90 -15.70 2.89
CA ASN A 216 5.52 -14.96 3.98
C ASN A 216 6.93 -15.45 4.32
N LYS A 217 7.24 -16.74 4.15
CA LYS A 217 8.62 -17.26 4.31
C LYS A 217 9.58 -16.75 3.23
N MET A 218 9.07 -16.45 2.05
CA MET A 218 9.87 -15.98 0.91
C MET A 218 10.25 -14.50 1.03
N LEU A 219 9.37 -13.66 1.59
CA LEU A 219 9.55 -12.19 1.62
C LEU A 219 10.86 -11.73 2.25
N PRO A 220 11.26 -12.19 3.46
CA PRO A 220 12.51 -11.75 4.08
C PRO A 220 13.75 -12.20 3.29
N ILE A 221 13.68 -13.34 2.61
CA ILE A 221 14.77 -13.86 1.77
C ILE A 221 14.92 -12.97 0.53
N LEU A 222 13.82 -12.64 -0.13
CA LEU A 222 13.82 -11.75 -1.29
C LEU A 222 14.28 -10.34 -0.92
N HIS A 223 13.80 -9.79 0.20
CA HIS A 223 14.22 -8.47 0.68
C HIS A 223 15.73 -8.42 0.89
N ARG A 224 16.30 -9.36 1.66
CA ARG A 224 17.75 -9.45 1.89
C ARG A 224 18.54 -9.54 0.57
N ARG A 225 18.06 -10.37 -0.37
CA ARG A 225 18.69 -10.51 -1.68
C ARG A 225 18.67 -9.21 -2.49
N MET A 226 17.55 -8.49 -2.45
CA MET A 226 17.42 -7.22 -3.18
C MET A 226 18.29 -6.13 -2.55
N VAL A 227 18.33 -6.03 -1.22
CA VAL A 227 19.21 -5.09 -0.52
C VAL A 227 20.67 -5.32 -0.95
N ARG A 228 21.15 -6.58 -0.89
CA ARG A 228 22.51 -6.91 -1.32
C ARG A 228 22.78 -6.47 -2.76
N ARG A 229 21.88 -6.84 -3.69
CA ARG A 229 22.05 -6.49 -5.10
C ARG A 229 22.12 -4.98 -5.32
N VAL A 230 21.23 -4.22 -4.68
CA VAL A 230 21.24 -2.76 -4.81
C VAL A 230 22.50 -2.13 -4.21
N THR A 231 22.99 -2.66 -3.09
CA THR A 231 24.26 -2.21 -2.49
C THR A 231 25.43 -2.46 -3.44
N GLU A 232 25.47 -3.63 -4.07
CA GLU A 232 26.53 -3.97 -5.06
C GLU A 232 26.44 -3.11 -6.35
N GLU A 233 25.25 -2.67 -6.74
CA GLU A 233 25.03 -1.79 -7.91
C GLU A 233 25.43 -0.33 -7.63
N LEU A 234 25.44 0.10 -6.37
CA LEU A 234 25.71 1.48 -5.96
C LEU A 234 27.14 1.72 -5.41
N GLY A 235 27.85 0.67 -5.03
CA GLY A 235 29.23 0.70 -4.54
C GLY A 235 30.23 0.35 -5.60
#